data_50e4abc0b328a6d68c97f5484b300d40
#
_entry.id   50e4abc0b328a6d68c97f5484b300d40
#
_cell.length_a   1.000
_cell.length_b   1.000
_cell.length_c   1.000
_cell.angle_alpha   90.00
_cell.angle_beta   90.00
_cell.angle_gamma   90.00
#
_symmetry.space_group_name_H-M   'P 1'
#
loop_
_entity.id
_entity.type
_entity.pdbx_description
1 polymer ?
#
loop_
_entity_poly.entity_id
_entity_poly.type
_entity_poly.pdbx_seq_one_letter_code
_entity_poly.pdbx_strand_id
1 'polypeptide(L)'
;MAFSLIQQVADAGTLQAVQTDATNTTDTLKSGSGTLFKVEINNTANSSAVYVKLYNNAGGAPTGDGTDPNYVFKCPASTTKVYSCPKGTAFPNALYARCVTTGGTAGTSNPTNDVIYRIIFS
;
A
#
# COMPACT_ATOMS: atom_id res chain seq x y z
N MET A 1 3.19 4.70 14.22
CA MET A 1 2.50 4.92 12.94
C MET A 1 1.06 4.46 13.06
N ALA A 2 0.15 5.21 12.59
CA ALA A 2 -1.26 4.89 12.65
C ALA A 2 -1.85 4.81 11.26
N PHE A 3 -2.73 3.85 11.06
CA PHE A 3 -3.55 3.80 9.86
C PHE A 3 -4.58 4.90 9.94
N SER A 4 -4.55 5.84 9.01
CA SER A 4 -5.31 7.08 9.13
C SER A 4 -6.80 6.91 8.92
N LEU A 5 -7.19 6.33 7.79
CA LEU A 5 -8.59 6.44 7.37
C LEU A 5 -8.94 5.42 6.29
N ILE A 6 -10.09 4.79 6.45
CA ILE A 6 -10.78 4.08 5.36
C ILE A 6 -12.16 4.70 5.26
N GLN A 7 -12.54 5.17 4.07
CA GLN A 7 -13.83 5.80 3.85
C GLN A 7 -14.43 5.40 2.51
N GLN A 8 -15.75 5.44 2.45
CA GLN A 8 -16.49 5.21 1.22
C GLN A 8 -16.22 6.35 0.24
N VAL A 9 -15.84 6.00 -0.99
CA VAL A 9 -15.72 6.97 -2.07
C VAL A 9 -17.10 7.21 -2.68
N ALA A 10 -17.26 8.27 -3.48
CA ALA A 10 -18.55 8.65 -4.06
C ALA A 10 -19.21 7.54 -4.88
N ASP A 11 -18.40 6.72 -5.56
CA ASP A 11 -18.92 5.58 -6.32
C ASP A 11 -19.28 4.45 -5.37
N ALA A 12 -20.46 3.92 -5.51
CA ALA A 12 -20.95 2.85 -4.66
C ALA A 12 -20.02 1.63 -4.69
N GLY A 13 -19.71 1.08 -3.53
CA GLY A 13 -18.93 -0.14 -3.41
C GLY A 13 -17.44 0.04 -3.38
N THR A 14 -16.92 1.26 -3.53
CA THR A 14 -15.48 1.50 -3.41
C THR A 14 -15.12 2.17 -2.10
N LEU A 15 -13.89 1.91 -1.65
CA LEU A 15 -13.32 2.44 -0.41
C LEU A 15 -12.00 3.12 -0.72
N GLN A 16 -11.63 4.09 0.10
CA GLN A 16 -10.31 4.71 0.03
C GLN A 16 -9.58 4.55 1.35
N ALA A 17 -8.40 3.94 1.31
CA ALA A 17 -7.49 3.90 2.44
C ALA A 17 -6.47 5.04 2.28
N VAL A 18 -6.28 5.81 3.34
CA VAL A 18 -5.28 6.88 3.38
C VAL A 18 -4.36 6.65 4.56
N GLN A 19 -3.06 6.54 4.29
CA GLN A 19 -2.03 6.46 5.30
C GLN A 19 -1.10 7.66 5.13
N THR A 20 -0.98 8.47 6.18
CA THR A 20 -0.19 9.70 6.12
C THR A 20 1.23 9.55 6.63
N ASP A 21 1.56 8.38 7.18
CA ASP A 21 2.88 8.06 7.70
C ASP A 21 3.17 6.59 7.44
N ALA A 22 3.28 6.25 6.17
CA ALA A 22 3.46 4.86 5.74
C ALA A 22 4.86 4.37 6.11
N THR A 23 4.92 3.19 6.72
CA THR A 23 6.16 2.59 7.21
C THR A 23 6.19 1.09 6.93
N ASN A 24 7.18 0.41 7.50
CA ASN A 24 7.29 -1.05 7.44
C ASN A 24 6.27 -1.78 8.32
N THR A 25 5.48 -1.06 9.11
CA THR A 25 4.36 -1.65 9.84
C THR A 25 3.25 -1.98 8.86
N THR A 26 2.72 -3.20 8.96
CA THR A 26 1.67 -3.66 8.06
C THR A 26 0.34 -3.01 8.41
N ASP A 27 -0.25 -2.34 7.43
CA ASP A 27 -1.61 -1.81 7.52
C ASP A 27 -2.59 -2.84 6.96
N THR A 28 -3.69 -3.07 7.66
CA THR A 28 -4.77 -3.91 7.16
C THR A 28 -5.79 -3.04 6.44
N LEU A 29 -5.87 -3.15 5.12
CA LEU A 29 -6.84 -2.41 4.34
C LEU A 29 -8.18 -3.13 4.30
N LYS A 30 -8.12 -4.44 4.09
CA LYS A 30 -9.33 -5.28 4.07
C LYS A 30 -8.99 -6.69 4.52
N SER A 31 -9.83 -7.24 5.39
CA SER A 31 -9.65 -8.61 5.91
C SER A 31 -10.44 -9.66 5.13
N GLY A 32 -10.89 -9.35 3.94
CA GLY A 32 -11.60 -10.27 3.05
C GLY A 32 -11.24 -9.98 1.60
N SER A 33 -11.83 -10.75 0.70
CA SER A 33 -11.57 -10.58 -0.73
C SER A 33 -12.10 -9.26 -1.27
N GLY A 34 -11.52 -8.80 -2.35
CA GLY A 34 -11.95 -7.58 -3.02
C GLY A 34 -11.17 -7.31 -4.29
N THR A 35 -11.19 -6.06 -4.70
CA THR A 35 -10.59 -5.62 -5.95
C THR A 35 -9.81 -4.33 -5.74
N LEU A 36 -8.59 -4.27 -6.26
CA LEU A 36 -7.73 -3.09 -6.22
C LEU A 36 -7.93 -2.28 -7.50
N PHE A 37 -8.13 -0.97 -7.34
CA PHE A 37 -8.35 -0.08 -8.49
C PHE A 37 -7.27 0.97 -8.68
N LYS A 38 -6.65 1.46 -7.60
CA LYS A 38 -5.70 2.57 -7.71
C LYS A 38 -4.76 2.60 -6.52
N VAL A 39 -3.51 2.95 -6.79
CA VAL A 39 -2.51 3.24 -5.77
C VAL A 39 -1.87 4.58 -6.11
N GLU A 40 -1.95 5.53 -5.19
CA GLU A 40 -1.26 6.81 -5.30
C GLU A 40 -0.24 6.91 -4.17
N ILE A 41 0.98 7.30 -4.50
CA ILE A 41 2.08 7.39 -3.53
C ILE A 41 2.69 8.78 -3.62
N ASN A 42 2.65 9.51 -2.52
CA ASN A 42 3.31 10.82 -2.40
C ASN A 42 4.61 10.64 -1.61
N ASN A 43 5.72 10.69 -2.32
CA ASN A 43 7.07 10.56 -1.76
C ASN A 43 7.85 11.88 -1.88
N THR A 44 7.16 13.01 -1.90
CA THR A 44 7.81 14.30 -2.12
C THR A 44 8.72 14.73 -0.97
N ALA A 45 8.55 14.16 0.22
CA ALA A 45 9.35 14.50 1.39
C ALA A 45 10.68 13.74 1.49
N ASN A 46 10.91 12.75 0.62
CA ASN A 46 12.09 11.89 0.68
C ASN A 46 13.00 12.06 -0.53
N SER A 47 14.30 11.98 -0.30
CA SER A 47 15.33 12.05 -1.34
C SER A 47 15.71 10.66 -1.89
N SER A 48 15.03 9.62 -1.46
CA SER A 48 15.22 8.26 -1.94
C SER A 48 13.89 7.66 -2.37
N ALA A 49 13.93 6.69 -3.28
CA ALA A 49 12.75 5.97 -3.71
C ALA A 49 12.13 5.17 -2.55
N VAL A 50 10.83 4.99 -2.61
CA VAL A 50 10.10 4.09 -1.70
C VAL A 50 9.29 3.09 -2.50
N TYR A 51 8.89 2.02 -1.82
CA TYR A 51 8.14 0.92 -2.40
C TYR A 51 6.95 0.62 -1.52
N VAL A 52 5.75 0.77 -2.07
CA VAL A 52 4.52 0.30 -1.41
C VAL A 52 4.30 -1.14 -1.82
N LYS A 53 4.33 -2.03 -0.85
CA LYS A 53 4.18 -3.47 -1.04
C LYS A 53 2.79 -3.89 -0.58
N LEU A 54 2.05 -4.53 -1.46
CA LEU A 54 0.71 -5.04 -1.17
C LEU A 54 0.73 -6.56 -1.09
N TYR A 55 -0.03 -7.08 -0.12
CA TYR A 55 -0.08 -8.50 0.18
C TYR A 55 -1.51 -8.99 0.18
N ASN A 56 -1.74 -10.11 -0.50
CA ASN A 56 -3.00 -10.85 -0.48
C ASN A 56 -2.78 -12.13 0.32
N ASN A 57 -2.67 -11.99 1.64
CA ASN A 57 -2.24 -13.09 2.49
C ASN A 57 -3.42 -13.71 3.24
N ALA A 58 -3.67 -14.99 3.03
CA ALA A 58 -4.81 -15.69 3.62
C ALA A 58 -4.69 -15.93 5.13
N GLY A 59 -3.48 -16.02 5.64
CA GLY A 59 -3.21 -16.36 7.05
C GLY A 59 -3.17 -15.18 8.01
N GLY A 60 -3.58 -14.00 7.57
CA GLY A 60 -3.48 -12.77 8.34
C GLY A 60 -2.36 -11.87 7.84
N ALA A 61 -2.08 -10.78 8.56
CA ALA A 61 -1.08 -9.81 8.15
C ALA A 61 0.30 -10.46 8.02
N PRO A 62 1.04 -10.18 6.94
CA PRO A 62 2.40 -10.67 6.80
C PRO A 62 3.31 -10.08 7.86
N THR A 63 4.30 -10.86 8.30
CA THR A 63 5.28 -10.44 9.29
C THR A 63 6.68 -10.53 8.71
N GLY A 64 7.50 -9.52 9.00
CA GLY A 64 8.91 -9.51 8.58
C GLY A 64 9.10 -9.53 7.08
N ASP A 65 10.27 -9.99 6.67
CA ASP A 65 10.72 -9.95 5.28
C ASP A 65 10.52 -11.26 4.53
N GLY A 66 9.95 -12.28 5.19
CA GLY A 66 9.82 -13.61 4.61
C GLY A 66 8.63 -13.80 3.71
N THR A 67 7.71 -12.86 3.67
CA THR A 67 6.50 -12.96 2.85
C THR A 67 6.68 -12.17 1.57
N ASP A 68 6.51 -12.85 0.43
CA ASP A 68 6.57 -12.20 -0.87
C ASP A 68 5.35 -11.29 -1.06
N PRO A 69 5.58 -10.02 -1.43
CA PRO A 69 4.47 -9.16 -1.80
C PRO A 69 3.85 -9.62 -3.12
N ASN A 70 2.53 -9.48 -3.22
CA ASN A 70 1.83 -9.77 -4.46
C ASN A 70 1.99 -8.64 -5.47
N TYR A 71 2.11 -7.40 -4.98
CA TYR A 71 2.31 -6.23 -5.81
C TYR A 71 3.34 -5.32 -5.17
N VAL A 72 4.21 -4.74 -5.99
CA VAL A 72 5.21 -3.75 -5.53
C VAL A 72 5.10 -2.53 -6.42
N PHE A 73 4.84 -1.38 -5.80
CA PHE A 73 4.70 -0.12 -6.50
C PHE A 73 5.83 0.81 -6.07
N LYS A 74 6.69 1.17 -7.01
CA LYS A 74 7.81 2.09 -6.76
C LYS A 74 7.37 3.53 -6.93
N CYS A 75 7.78 4.39 -6.00
CA CYS A 75 7.69 5.83 -6.16
C CYS A 75 9.08 6.44 -6.06
N PRO A 76 9.57 7.07 -7.12
CA PRO A 76 10.89 7.71 -7.10
C PRO A 76 10.99 8.80 -6.04
N ALA A 77 12.23 9.21 -5.73
CA ALA A 77 12.49 10.30 -4.82
C ALA A 77 11.79 11.59 -5.26
N SER A 78 11.31 12.35 -4.30
CA SER A 78 10.75 13.69 -4.51
C SER A 78 9.63 13.73 -5.55
N THR A 79 8.82 12.67 -5.60
CA THR A 79 7.82 12.46 -6.65
C THR A 79 6.51 11.96 -6.07
N THR A 80 5.42 12.24 -6.76
CA THR A 80 4.12 11.58 -6.56
C THR A 80 3.87 10.67 -7.76
N LYS A 81 3.48 9.42 -7.50
CA LYS A 81 3.22 8.43 -8.54
C LYS A 81 1.83 7.86 -8.38
N VAL A 82 1.14 7.66 -9.50
CA VAL A 82 -0.21 7.08 -9.54
C VAL A 82 -0.19 5.85 -10.42
N TYR A 83 -0.72 4.77 -9.90
CA TYR A 83 -0.92 3.51 -10.63
C TYR A 83 -2.40 3.19 -10.65
N SER A 84 -2.98 3.04 -11.83
CA SER A 84 -4.41 2.81 -12.00
C SER A 84 -4.69 1.47 -12.63
N CYS A 85 -5.69 0.77 -12.10
CA CYS A 85 -6.21 -0.48 -12.64
C CYS A 85 -7.72 -0.30 -12.85
N PRO A 86 -8.16 0.37 -13.94
CA PRO A 86 -9.57 0.74 -14.10
C PRO A 86 -10.54 -0.45 -14.07
N LYS A 87 -10.11 -1.61 -14.56
CA LYS A 87 -10.91 -2.84 -14.52
C LYS A 87 -10.78 -3.61 -13.22
N GLY A 88 -9.89 -3.17 -12.35
CA GLY A 88 -9.61 -3.80 -11.09
C GLY A 88 -8.67 -5.00 -11.18
N THR A 89 -7.99 -5.26 -10.08
CA THR A 89 -7.14 -6.43 -9.89
C THR A 89 -7.61 -7.15 -8.63
N ALA A 90 -8.01 -8.40 -8.77
CA ALA A 90 -8.59 -9.16 -7.68
C ALA A 90 -7.56 -9.50 -6.59
N PHE A 91 -7.98 -9.39 -5.33
CA PHE A 91 -7.26 -9.98 -4.21
C PHE A 91 -8.23 -10.93 -3.47
N PRO A 92 -8.05 -12.25 -3.62
CA PRO A 92 -9.05 -13.21 -3.16
C PRO A 92 -9.10 -13.39 -1.64
N ASN A 93 -8.09 -13.01 -0.90
CA ASN A 93 -8.01 -13.30 0.53
C ASN A 93 -8.10 -12.06 1.41
N ALA A 94 -7.26 -11.07 1.17
CA ALA A 94 -7.16 -9.88 1.99
C ALA A 94 -6.29 -8.83 1.29
N LEU A 95 -6.23 -7.63 1.83
CA LEU A 95 -5.34 -6.60 1.33
C LEU A 95 -4.59 -5.95 2.48
N TYR A 96 -3.27 -6.11 2.48
CA TYR A 96 -2.36 -5.50 3.44
C TYR A 96 -1.35 -4.63 2.70
N ALA A 97 -0.85 -3.59 3.36
CA ALA A 97 0.11 -2.66 2.78
C ALA A 97 1.25 -2.34 3.73
N ARG A 98 2.43 -2.16 3.16
CA ARG A 98 3.64 -1.67 3.84
C ARG A 98 4.36 -0.70 2.92
N CYS A 99 5.18 0.18 3.49
CA CYS A 99 6.02 1.08 2.72
C CYS A 99 7.45 1.03 3.24
N VAL A 100 8.38 0.69 2.38
CA VAL A 100 9.80 0.53 2.73
C VAL A 100 10.68 1.14 1.64
N THR A 101 11.99 1.23 1.93
CA THR A 101 12.96 1.83 1.00
C THR A 101 13.60 0.82 0.06
N THR A 102 13.27 -0.48 0.18
CA THR A 102 13.87 -1.55 -0.61
C THR A 102 12.80 -2.34 -1.34
N GLY A 103 12.99 -2.55 -2.64
CA GLY A 103 12.10 -3.41 -3.43
C GLY A 103 12.32 -4.90 -3.14
N GLY A 104 11.52 -5.76 -3.77
CA GLY A 104 11.61 -7.21 -3.59
C GLY A 104 10.98 -7.69 -2.29
N THR A 105 11.27 -8.93 -1.92
CA THR A 105 10.71 -9.55 -0.72
C THR A 105 11.33 -8.99 0.55
N ALA A 106 12.65 -9.00 0.62
CA ALA A 106 13.39 -8.48 1.76
C ALA A 106 13.37 -6.97 1.77
N GLY A 107 13.60 -6.41 2.92
CA GLY A 107 13.68 -4.97 3.09
C GLY A 107 12.61 -4.47 4.06
N THR A 108 13.11 -3.97 5.19
CA THR A 108 12.25 -3.49 6.28
C THR A 108 12.61 -2.08 6.69
N SER A 109 13.47 -1.40 5.94
CA SER A 109 13.90 -0.06 6.31
C SER A 109 12.78 0.95 6.06
N ASN A 110 12.50 1.74 7.07
CA ASN A 110 11.48 2.78 6.97
C ASN A 110 11.95 3.95 6.10
N PRO A 111 11.03 4.62 5.41
CA PRO A 111 11.32 5.92 4.83
C PRO A 111 11.80 6.91 5.91
N THR A 112 12.67 7.83 5.54
CA THR A 112 13.21 8.84 6.46
C THR A 112 12.13 9.85 6.88
N ASN A 113 11.31 10.26 5.93
CA ASN A 113 10.23 11.22 6.15
C ASN A 113 8.90 10.61 5.72
N ASP A 114 7.82 11.28 6.07
CA ASP A 114 6.48 10.78 5.84
C ASP A 114 6.22 10.47 4.37
N VAL A 115 5.64 9.30 4.13
CA VAL A 115 5.11 8.91 2.84
C VAL A 115 3.60 8.78 2.99
N ILE A 116 2.87 9.36 2.05
CA ILE A 116 1.42 9.28 2.04
C ILE A 116 1.01 8.35 0.92
N TYR A 117 0.21 7.33 1.22
CA TYR A 117 -0.44 6.58 0.15
C TYR A 117 -1.95 6.73 0.21
N ARG A 118 -2.57 6.64 -0.96
CA ARG A 118 -4.02 6.53 -1.11
C ARG A 118 -4.31 5.34 -2.01
N ILE A 119 -5.10 4.40 -1.50
CA ILE A 119 -5.41 3.17 -2.22
C ILE A 119 -6.91 3.06 -2.33
N ILE A 120 -7.41 2.86 -3.57
CA ILE A 120 -8.83 2.67 -3.84
C ILE A 120 -9.08 1.21 -4.16
N PHE A 121 -10.03 0.62 -3.46
CA PHE A 121 -10.35 -0.81 -3.54
C PHE A 121 -11.82 -1.05 -3.19
N SER A 122 -12.26 -2.28 -3.37
CA SER A 122 -13.61 -2.69 -2.94
C SER A 122 -13.58 -3.97 -2.10
#